data_dd4728bc16e84c22a7f0dc6f5a5d207d
#
_entry.id   dd4728bc16e84c22a7f0dc6f5a5d207d
#
_cell.length_a   1.000
_cell.length_b   1.000
_cell.length_c   1.000
_cell.angle_alpha   90.00
_cell.angle_beta   90.00
_cell.angle_gamma   90.00
#
_symmetry.space_group_name_H-M   'P 1'
#
loop_
_entity.id
_entity.type
_entity.pdbx_description
1 polymer ?
#
loop_
_entity_poly.entity_id
_entity_poly.type
_entity_poly.pdbx_seq_one_letter_code
_entity_poly.pdbx_strand_id
1 'polypeptide(L)'
;MKTAALGMALALAAGAVLAGDQQAHNTLTAAEKAAGWKLLFDGRDLNGWREFKKTTIGPGWQVKDGVITLVDPAKADDIITTDKYANFDLVFDWKISKNGNSGVYYHVIETGDHGYETGPEYQLLDNAHGEPPLQQAASLFGLYAPSKDVTRPVGTFNHSRLVVDHGHVEHWLNGVKVAEYQIGSADFKARVAGTKFAHWPLFATADTGYISLQDHESVVAFRDIKIKPLK
;
A
#
# COMPACT_ATOMS: atom_id res chain seq x y z
N MET A 1 -76.21 28.36 2.92
CA MET A 1 -74.81 28.44 3.40
C MET A 1 -74.14 27.17 2.97
N LYS A 2 -73.24 27.26 1.95
CA LYS A 2 -72.52 26.11 1.43
C LYS A 2 -71.06 26.29 1.84
N THR A 3 -70.53 25.43 2.70
CA THR A 3 -69.16 25.39 3.13
C THR A 3 -68.31 24.56 2.11
N ALA A 4 -67.38 25.19 1.48
CA ALA A 4 -66.39 24.52 0.60
C ALA A 4 -65.23 24.06 1.45
N ALA A 5 -64.90 22.76 1.39
CA ALA A 5 -63.72 22.18 1.99
C ALA A 5 -62.57 22.24 0.97
N LEU A 6 -61.50 22.91 1.33
CA LEU A 6 -60.26 23.05 0.55
C LEU A 6 -59.33 21.85 0.89
N GLY A 7 -59.19 20.90 -0.01
CA GLY A 7 -58.29 19.78 0.15
C GLY A 7 -56.86 20.19 -0.24
N MET A 8 -55.94 20.14 0.70
CA MET A 8 -54.52 20.40 0.52
C MET A 8 -53.81 19.08 0.12
N ALA A 9 -53.42 18.96 -1.12
CA ALA A 9 -52.62 17.80 -1.59
C ALA A 9 -51.17 18.01 -1.21
N LEU A 10 -50.66 17.16 -0.34
CA LEU A 10 -49.22 17.09 0.02
C LEU A 10 -48.49 16.28 -1.03
N ALA A 11 -47.69 16.94 -1.85
CA ALA A 11 -46.79 16.27 -2.80
C ALA A 11 -45.57 15.79 -2.04
N LEU A 12 -45.44 14.48 -1.84
CA LEU A 12 -44.20 13.85 -1.40
C LEU A 12 -43.18 13.87 -2.58
N ALA A 13 -42.19 14.74 -2.51
CA ALA A 13 -41.01 14.65 -3.34
C ALA A 13 -40.14 13.50 -2.83
N ALA A 14 -40.18 12.36 -3.51
CA ALA A 14 -39.21 11.28 -3.30
C ALA A 14 -37.83 11.75 -3.84
N GLY A 15 -36.96 12.16 -2.93
CA GLY A 15 -35.56 12.43 -3.25
C GLY A 15 -34.90 11.14 -3.67
N ALA A 16 -34.57 10.98 -4.94
CA ALA A 16 -33.68 9.94 -5.41
C ALA A 16 -32.27 10.20 -4.82
N VAL A 17 -31.91 9.43 -3.81
CA VAL A 17 -30.52 9.31 -3.37
C VAL A 17 -29.78 8.69 -4.54
N LEU A 18 -29.02 9.49 -5.28
CA LEU A 18 -28.05 8.99 -6.23
C LEU A 18 -27.07 8.15 -5.44
N ALA A 19 -27.16 6.82 -5.58
CA ALA A 19 -26.10 5.91 -5.20
C ALA A 19 -24.87 6.34 -5.99
N GLY A 20 -23.93 7.03 -5.35
CA GLY A 20 -22.66 7.34 -5.97
C GLY A 20 -22.06 6.02 -6.48
N ASP A 21 -21.67 5.98 -7.75
CA ASP A 21 -21.00 4.84 -8.35
C ASP A 21 -19.78 4.49 -7.48
N GLN A 22 -19.93 3.51 -6.58
CA GLN A 22 -18.78 2.94 -5.90
C GLN A 22 -17.94 2.27 -6.98
N GLN A 23 -16.77 2.81 -7.23
CA GLN A 23 -15.82 2.21 -8.17
C GLN A 23 -15.59 0.76 -7.76
N ALA A 24 -15.76 -0.16 -8.72
CA ALA A 24 -15.45 -1.57 -8.49
C ALA A 24 -13.98 -1.72 -8.11
N HIS A 25 -13.68 -2.56 -7.12
CA HIS A 25 -12.30 -2.83 -6.72
C HIS A 25 -11.49 -3.45 -7.86
N ASN A 26 -10.19 -3.26 -7.82
CA ASN A 26 -9.21 -3.80 -8.77
C ASN A 26 -9.52 -3.41 -10.24
N THR A 27 -10.02 -2.20 -10.43
CA THR A 27 -10.33 -1.66 -11.75
C THR A 27 -9.72 -0.28 -11.94
N LEU A 28 -9.50 0.11 -13.21
CA LEU A 28 -9.10 1.47 -13.55
C LEU A 28 -10.29 2.20 -14.18
N THR A 29 -10.54 3.41 -13.72
CA THR A 29 -11.43 4.35 -14.40
C THR A 29 -10.86 4.74 -15.77
N ALA A 30 -11.69 5.32 -16.64
CA ALA A 30 -11.24 5.87 -17.91
C ALA A 30 -10.17 6.97 -17.70
N ALA A 31 -10.34 7.80 -16.67
CA ALA A 31 -9.39 8.87 -16.33
C ALA A 31 -8.04 8.30 -15.86
N GLU A 32 -8.04 7.28 -15.00
CA GLU A 32 -6.81 6.61 -14.57
C GLU A 32 -6.06 5.97 -15.75
N LYS A 33 -6.78 5.28 -16.65
CA LYS A 33 -6.19 4.70 -17.87
C LYS A 33 -5.55 5.80 -18.74
N ALA A 34 -6.25 6.89 -18.96
CA ALA A 34 -5.74 8.03 -19.74
C ALA A 34 -4.54 8.70 -19.06
N ALA A 35 -4.47 8.70 -17.73
CA ALA A 35 -3.36 9.23 -16.94
C ALA A 35 -2.15 8.26 -16.83
N GLY A 36 -2.23 7.06 -17.42
CA GLY A 36 -1.13 6.10 -17.48
C GLY A 36 -1.04 5.14 -16.27
N TRP A 37 -2.09 5.06 -15.45
CA TRP A 37 -2.16 4.07 -14.38
C TRP A 37 -2.26 2.65 -14.93
N LYS A 38 -1.66 1.70 -14.22
CA LYS A 38 -1.72 0.25 -14.50
C LYS A 38 -2.16 -0.46 -13.24
N LEU A 39 -2.90 -1.57 -13.40
CA LEU A 39 -3.17 -2.49 -12.29
C LEU A 39 -1.94 -3.37 -12.06
N LEU A 40 -1.51 -3.51 -10.81
CA LEU A 40 -0.59 -4.56 -10.37
C LEU A 40 -1.35 -5.79 -9.86
N PHE A 41 -2.67 -5.64 -9.66
CA PHE A 41 -3.56 -6.73 -9.28
C PHE A 41 -4.96 -6.47 -9.86
N ASP A 42 -5.50 -7.45 -10.57
CA ASP A 42 -6.80 -7.36 -11.26
C ASP A 42 -7.96 -8.01 -10.50
N GLY A 43 -7.67 -8.53 -9.28
CA GLY A 43 -8.67 -9.20 -8.44
C GLY A 43 -8.89 -10.67 -8.73
N ARG A 44 -8.16 -11.30 -9.66
CA ARG A 44 -8.40 -12.67 -10.13
C ARG A 44 -7.32 -13.65 -9.73
N ASP A 45 -6.07 -13.28 -9.97
CA ASP A 45 -4.92 -14.15 -9.75
C ASP A 45 -3.66 -13.31 -9.40
N LEU A 46 -2.54 -14.00 -9.20
CA LEU A 46 -1.25 -13.38 -8.88
C LEU A 46 -0.34 -13.21 -10.10
N ASN A 47 -0.91 -13.16 -11.31
CA ASN A 47 -0.16 -12.87 -12.53
C ASN A 47 0.54 -11.49 -12.37
N GLY A 48 1.81 -11.42 -12.75
CA GLY A 48 2.64 -10.21 -12.54
C GLY A 48 3.36 -10.18 -11.18
N TRP A 49 3.20 -11.23 -10.36
CA TRP A 49 3.89 -11.42 -9.09
C TRP A 49 4.63 -12.77 -9.06
N ARG A 50 5.65 -12.86 -8.24
CA ARG A 50 6.39 -14.08 -7.88
C ARG A 50 7.03 -13.93 -6.50
N GLU A 51 7.40 -14.99 -5.85
CA GLU A 51 8.20 -14.88 -4.63
C GLU A 51 9.60 -14.35 -4.92
N PHE A 52 10.17 -13.69 -3.93
CA PHE A 52 11.54 -13.18 -3.98
C PHE A 52 12.53 -14.30 -4.30
N LYS A 53 13.41 -14.08 -5.28
CA LYS A 53 14.37 -15.06 -5.81
C LYS A 53 13.77 -16.36 -6.36
N LYS A 54 12.45 -16.44 -6.56
CA LYS A 54 11.78 -17.59 -7.15
C LYS A 54 11.04 -17.20 -8.42
N THR A 55 10.57 -18.19 -9.16
CA THR A 55 9.77 -18.01 -10.39
C THR A 55 8.28 -18.26 -10.18
N THR A 56 7.90 -18.77 -9.02
CA THR A 56 6.52 -19.13 -8.67
C THR A 56 6.15 -18.51 -7.32
N ILE A 57 4.88 -18.64 -6.94
CA ILE A 57 4.37 -18.22 -5.62
C ILE A 57 3.93 -19.49 -4.88
N GLY A 58 4.34 -19.60 -3.61
CA GLY A 58 3.93 -20.68 -2.71
C GLY A 58 2.47 -20.56 -2.28
N PRO A 59 1.89 -21.61 -1.69
CA PRO A 59 0.48 -21.67 -1.33
C PRO A 59 0.08 -20.76 -0.17
N GLY A 60 1.04 -20.09 0.48
CA GLY A 60 0.78 -19.17 1.58
C GLY A 60 0.12 -17.86 1.15
N TRP A 61 0.35 -17.42 -0.09
CA TRP A 61 -0.38 -16.31 -0.70
C TRP A 61 -1.54 -16.82 -1.53
N GLN A 62 -2.74 -16.29 -1.30
CA GLN A 62 -3.94 -16.69 -2.01
C GLN A 62 -4.75 -15.47 -2.45
N VAL A 63 -5.47 -15.62 -3.57
CA VAL A 63 -6.49 -14.67 -4.00
C VAL A 63 -7.86 -15.23 -3.64
N LYS A 64 -8.61 -14.47 -2.84
CA LYS A 64 -9.97 -14.80 -2.48
C LYS A 64 -10.84 -13.54 -2.47
N ASP A 65 -11.99 -13.60 -3.11
CA ASP A 65 -12.98 -12.50 -3.16
C ASP A 65 -12.35 -11.17 -3.65
N GLY A 66 -11.46 -11.25 -4.65
CA GLY A 66 -10.78 -10.07 -5.20
C GLY A 66 -9.69 -9.47 -4.28
N VAL A 67 -9.16 -10.24 -3.34
CA VAL A 67 -8.16 -9.77 -2.37
C VAL A 67 -6.97 -10.72 -2.34
N ILE A 68 -5.75 -10.20 -2.46
CA ILE A 68 -4.51 -10.95 -2.15
C ILE A 68 -4.42 -11.08 -0.64
N THR A 69 -4.26 -12.28 -0.12
CA THR A 69 -4.14 -12.52 1.33
C THR A 69 -3.00 -13.47 1.62
N LEU A 70 -2.15 -13.11 2.56
CA LEU A 70 -1.20 -14.01 3.19
C LEU A 70 -1.96 -14.83 4.24
N VAL A 71 -2.24 -16.09 3.91
CA VAL A 71 -3.07 -16.98 4.74
C VAL A 71 -2.26 -18.00 5.52
N ASP A 72 -1.07 -18.35 5.05
CA ASP A 72 -0.16 -19.31 5.69
C ASP A 72 1.30 -18.85 5.53
N PRO A 73 1.77 -17.99 6.45
CA PRO A 73 3.14 -17.46 6.40
C PRO A 73 4.22 -18.56 6.40
N ALA A 74 3.98 -19.71 7.04
CA ALA A 74 4.94 -20.81 7.04
C ALA A 74 5.17 -21.45 5.65
N LYS A 75 4.39 -21.05 4.66
CA LYS A 75 4.46 -21.54 3.27
C LYS A 75 4.56 -20.40 2.26
N ALA A 76 5.07 -19.27 2.67
CA ALA A 76 5.24 -18.07 1.85
C ALA A 76 6.64 -17.49 2.03
N ASP A 77 6.99 -16.61 1.14
CA ASP A 77 8.05 -15.62 1.23
C ASP A 77 7.47 -14.29 0.71
N ASP A 78 8.23 -13.20 0.82
CA ASP A 78 7.86 -11.92 0.19
C ASP A 78 7.52 -12.14 -1.28
N ILE A 79 6.42 -11.56 -1.76
CA ILE A 79 6.13 -11.55 -3.19
C ILE A 79 6.54 -10.22 -3.82
N ILE A 80 7.14 -10.30 -5.00
CA ILE A 80 7.61 -9.13 -5.75
C ILE A 80 6.95 -9.05 -7.12
N THR A 81 6.82 -7.85 -7.67
CA THR A 81 6.39 -7.66 -9.05
C THR A 81 7.36 -8.32 -10.03
N THR A 82 6.88 -8.75 -11.20
CA THR A 82 7.76 -9.23 -12.28
C THR A 82 8.46 -8.09 -13.01
N ASP A 83 7.83 -6.91 -13.04
CA ASP A 83 8.40 -5.69 -13.61
C ASP A 83 9.10 -4.85 -12.53
N LYS A 84 10.08 -4.06 -12.96
CA LYS A 84 10.79 -3.08 -12.14
C LYS A 84 10.29 -1.67 -12.40
N TYR A 85 10.34 -0.84 -11.38
CA TYR A 85 9.90 0.55 -11.41
C TYR A 85 11.00 1.46 -10.87
N ALA A 86 11.20 2.60 -11.53
CA ALA A 86 12.10 3.67 -11.10
C ALA A 86 11.33 4.76 -10.35
N ASN A 87 10.73 5.70 -11.09
CA ASN A 87 9.87 6.73 -10.53
C ASN A 87 8.42 6.32 -10.70
N PHE A 88 7.60 6.47 -9.65
CA PHE A 88 6.21 6.00 -9.70
C PHE A 88 5.34 6.67 -8.63
N ASP A 89 4.05 6.59 -8.88
CA ASP A 89 2.96 6.85 -7.95
C ASP A 89 2.22 5.52 -7.77
N LEU A 90 2.31 4.93 -6.58
CA LEU A 90 1.73 3.64 -6.21
C LEU A 90 0.61 3.87 -5.21
N VAL A 91 -0.56 3.31 -5.47
CA VAL A 91 -1.66 3.26 -4.51
C VAL A 91 -2.06 1.81 -4.23
N PHE A 92 -2.46 1.54 -3.00
CA PHE A 92 -2.92 0.22 -2.58
C PHE A 92 -3.79 0.31 -1.33
N ASP A 93 -4.78 -0.57 -1.26
CA ASP A 93 -5.54 -0.79 -0.04
C ASP A 93 -4.99 -2.01 0.70
N TRP A 94 -4.87 -1.90 2.01
CA TRP A 94 -4.41 -2.99 2.86
C TRP A 94 -5.20 -3.07 4.17
N LYS A 95 -5.32 -4.27 4.71
CA LYS A 95 -5.79 -4.51 6.07
C LYS A 95 -4.93 -5.57 6.73
N ILE A 96 -4.80 -5.47 8.05
CA ILE A 96 -3.94 -6.35 8.83
C ILE A 96 -4.69 -6.97 9.99
N SER A 97 -4.22 -8.13 10.46
CA SER A 97 -4.72 -8.78 11.66
C SER A 97 -4.34 -8.02 12.93
N LYS A 98 -4.95 -8.37 14.05
CA LYS A 98 -4.53 -7.86 15.38
C LYS A 98 -3.09 -8.24 15.65
N ASN A 99 -2.30 -7.27 16.15
CA ASN A 99 -0.86 -7.35 16.36
C ASN A 99 -0.08 -7.70 15.07
N GLY A 100 -0.69 -7.47 13.91
CA GLY A 100 -0.08 -7.82 12.64
C GLY A 100 0.99 -6.83 12.22
N ASN A 101 1.98 -7.36 11.48
CA ASN A 101 3.08 -6.64 10.88
C ASN A 101 3.26 -7.11 9.43
N SER A 102 3.53 -6.19 8.53
CA SER A 102 3.85 -6.39 7.12
C SER A 102 4.46 -5.12 6.57
N GLY A 103 4.79 -5.09 5.29
CA GLY A 103 5.36 -3.91 4.64
C GLY A 103 5.21 -3.94 3.12
N VAL A 104 5.42 -2.79 2.50
CA VAL A 104 5.60 -2.66 1.05
C VAL A 104 7.00 -2.11 0.81
N TYR A 105 7.89 -2.96 0.27
CA TYR A 105 9.21 -2.50 -0.15
C TYR A 105 9.18 -1.98 -1.57
N TYR A 106 10.07 -1.06 -1.87
CA TYR A 106 10.26 -0.55 -3.22
C TYR A 106 11.75 -0.50 -3.58
N HIS A 107 12.05 -0.47 -4.89
CA HIS A 107 13.40 -0.56 -5.42
C HIS A 107 14.17 -1.80 -4.95
N VAL A 108 13.44 -2.88 -4.65
CA VAL A 108 14.06 -4.16 -4.25
C VAL A 108 14.90 -4.71 -5.41
N ILE A 109 16.11 -5.14 -5.09
CA ILE A 109 16.98 -5.91 -5.99
C ILE A 109 17.33 -7.25 -5.35
N GLU A 110 17.49 -8.29 -6.15
CA GLU A 110 17.64 -9.66 -5.66
C GLU A 110 19.11 -10.06 -5.41
N THR A 111 19.90 -9.15 -4.84
CA THR A 111 21.33 -9.37 -4.54
C THR A 111 21.61 -9.80 -3.11
N GLY A 112 20.73 -9.45 -2.16
CA GLY A 112 20.77 -9.89 -0.75
C GLY A 112 19.94 -11.16 -0.52
N ASP A 113 19.82 -11.60 0.72
CA ASP A 113 19.01 -12.76 1.08
C ASP A 113 17.53 -12.39 1.29
N HIS A 114 17.26 -11.11 1.59
CA HIS A 114 15.92 -10.59 1.83
C HIS A 114 15.70 -9.26 1.12
N GLY A 115 14.44 -8.93 0.80
CA GLY A 115 14.04 -7.69 0.15
C GLY A 115 14.42 -6.44 0.95
N TYR A 116 14.32 -6.50 2.28
CA TYR A 116 14.65 -5.38 3.19
C TYR A 116 16.14 -5.01 3.24
N GLU A 117 17.03 -5.86 2.75
CA GLU A 117 18.47 -5.54 2.67
C GLU A 117 18.77 -4.50 1.60
N THR A 118 17.87 -4.32 0.65
CA THR A 118 18.06 -3.42 -0.48
C THR A 118 16.95 -2.39 -0.63
N GLY A 119 15.69 -2.78 -0.39
CA GLY A 119 14.50 -1.96 -0.58
C GLY A 119 14.09 -1.23 0.70
N PRO A 120 13.87 0.09 0.65
CA PRO A 120 13.20 0.82 1.71
C PRO A 120 11.76 0.33 1.91
N GLU A 121 11.27 0.39 3.16
CA GLU A 121 10.00 -0.17 3.56
C GLU A 121 8.96 0.91 3.93
N TYR A 122 7.82 0.90 3.24
CA TYR A 122 6.59 1.52 3.72
C TYR A 122 5.93 0.55 4.71
N GLN A 123 5.96 0.85 6.01
CA GLN A 123 5.51 -0.03 7.07
C GLN A 123 3.99 -0.21 7.10
N LEU A 124 3.53 -1.44 7.32
CA LEU A 124 2.14 -1.80 7.59
C LEU A 124 2.05 -2.46 8.96
N LEU A 125 1.31 -1.84 9.89
CA LEU A 125 1.29 -2.28 11.29
C LEU A 125 -0.08 -2.07 11.92
N ASP A 126 -0.44 -2.94 12.85
CA ASP A 126 -1.43 -2.63 13.89
C ASP A 126 -0.78 -1.72 14.94
N ASN A 127 -0.94 -0.41 14.81
CA ASN A 127 -0.33 0.58 15.71
C ASN A 127 -0.75 0.41 17.18
N ALA A 128 -1.89 -0.28 17.46
CA ALA A 128 -2.33 -0.58 18.82
C ALA A 128 -1.38 -1.56 19.55
N HIS A 129 -0.46 -2.21 18.82
CA HIS A 129 0.59 -3.05 19.42
C HIS A 129 1.59 -2.24 20.25
N GLY A 130 1.72 -0.93 20.02
CA GLY A 130 2.53 -0.03 20.83
C GLY A 130 3.99 0.12 20.39
N GLU A 131 4.30 -0.19 19.14
CA GLU A 131 5.65 -0.02 18.60
C GLU A 131 6.11 1.45 18.58
N PRO A 132 7.44 1.70 18.64
CA PRO A 132 7.99 3.05 18.57
C PRO A 132 7.58 3.78 17.29
N PRO A 133 7.53 5.13 17.28
CA PRO A 133 7.08 5.92 16.12
C PRO A 133 7.78 5.59 14.80
N LEU A 134 9.06 5.22 14.83
CA LEU A 134 9.82 4.83 13.63
C LEU A 134 9.41 3.47 13.04
N GLN A 135 8.54 2.72 13.72
CA GLN A 135 8.05 1.41 13.30
C GLN A 135 6.54 1.39 13.09
N GLN A 136 5.85 2.50 13.29
CA GLN A 136 4.41 2.61 13.07
C GLN A 136 4.04 2.56 11.59
N ALA A 137 2.77 2.24 11.32
CA ALA A 137 2.23 2.20 9.96
C ALA A 137 2.51 3.50 9.19
N ALA A 138 2.89 3.36 7.93
CA ALA A 138 3.31 4.42 7.03
C ALA A 138 4.61 5.14 7.41
N SER A 139 5.41 4.65 8.38
CA SER A 139 6.80 5.07 8.50
C SER A 139 7.63 4.62 7.29
N LEU A 140 8.75 5.30 6.99
CA LEU A 140 9.89 4.61 6.42
C LEU A 140 10.53 3.87 7.59
N PHE A 141 10.34 2.55 7.64
CA PHE A 141 10.66 1.71 8.78
C PHE A 141 12.07 2.00 9.32
N GLY A 142 12.11 2.33 10.62
CA GLY A 142 13.35 2.60 11.33
C GLY A 142 14.06 3.94 11.00
N LEU A 143 13.57 4.73 10.02
CA LEU A 143 14.25 5.95 9.57
C LEU A 143 13.39 7.22 9.70
N TYR A 144 12.13 7.22 9.24
CA TYR A 144 11.24 8.38 9.31
C TYR A 144 9.88 7.98 9.87
N ALA A 145 9.52 8.55 11.01
CA ALA A 145 8.22 8.34 11.62
C ALA A 145 7.11 9.06 10.85
N PRO A 146 5.88 8.53 10.85
CA PRO A 146 4.74 9.29 10.38
C PRO A 146 4.48 10.48 11.30
N SER A 147 4.09 11.62 10.73
CA SER A 147 3.79 12.85 11.47
C SER A 147 2.57 12.72 12.39
N LYS A 148 1.68 11.78 12.07
CA LYS A 148 0.51 11.40 12.88
C LYS A 148 0.00 10.02 12.51
N ASP A 149 -0.65 9.36 13.47
CA ASP A 149 -1.42 8.14 13.20
C ASP A 149 -2.79 8.51 12.64
N VAL A 150 -3.10 7.98 11.46
CA VAL A 150 -4.39 8.06 10.79
C VAL A 150 -4.86 6.69 10.34
N THR A 151 -4.38 5.61 10.97
CA THR A 151 -4.81 4.24 10.69
C THR A 151 -6.30 4.05 11.01
N ARG A 152 -6.92 3.14 10.29
CA ARG A 152 -8.28 2.66 10.58
C ARG A 152 -8.19 1.45 11.52
N PRO A 153 -9.27 1.12 12.24
CA PRO A 153 -9.29 -0.06 13.11
C PRO A 153 -8.87 -1.34 12.38
N VAL A 154 -8.20 -2.25 13.10
CA VAL A 154 -7.80 -3.57 12.63
C VAL A 154 -8.94 -4.28 11.89
N GLY A 155 -8.61 -4.95 10.79
CA GLY A 155 -9.59 -5.62 9.93
C GLY A 155 -10.33 -4.72 8.95
N THR A 156 -10.12 -3.39 9.03
CA THR A 156 -10.63 -2.42 8.06
C THR A 156 -9.54 -2.07 7.05
N PHE A 157 -9.90 -1.90 5.77
CA PHE A 157 -8.93 -1.48 4.76
C PHE A 157 -8.49 -0.04 4.97
N ASN A 158 -7.18 0.17 5.04
CA ASN A 158 -6.51 1.45 4.92
C ASN A 158 -6.17 1.69 3.44
N HIS A 159 -6.14 2.94 3.03
CA HIS A 159 -5.70 3.38 1.71
C HIS A 159 -4.33 4.05 1.83
N SER A 160 -3.34 3.54 1.13
CA SER A 160 -1.98 4.09 1.09
C SER A 160 -1.62 4.58 -0.30
N ARG A 161 -0.79 5.61 -0.35
CA ARG A 161 -0.12 6.07 -1.56
C ARG A 161 1.35 6.30 -1.26
N LEU A 162 2.20 5.77 -2.11
CA LEU A 162 3.65 5.93 -2.07
C LEU A 162 4.09 6.59 -3.38
N VAL A 163 4.64 7.78 -3.30
CA VAL A 163 5.23 8.49 -4.45
C VAL A 163 6.74 8.39 -4.34
N VAL A 164 7.39 7.99 -5.41
CA VAL A 164 8.84 7.99 -5.55
C VAL A 164 9.18 8.72 -6.85
N ASP A 165 9.84 9.87 -6.74
CA ASP A 165 10.18 10.73 -7.86
C ASP A 165 11.61 11.27 -7.71
N HIS A 166 12.57 10.69 -8.44
CA HIS A 166 13.99 11.06 -8.42
C HIS A 166 14.57 11.09 -6.99
N GLY A 167 14.21 10.06 -6.19
CA GLY A 167 14.63 9.93 -4.80
C GLY A 167 13.85 10.80 -3.80
N HIS A 168 12.99 11.71 -4.26
CA HIS A 168 11.98 12.35 -3.41
C HIS A 168 10.86 11.35 -3.14
N VAL A 169 10.54 11.12 -1.86
CA VAL A 169 9.57 10.11 -1.47
C VAL A 169 8.51 10.71 -0.55
N GLU A 170 7.25 10.40 -0.83
CA GLU A 170 6.11 10.76 0.00
C GLU A 170 5.33 9.51 0.44
N HIS A 171 5.05 9.39 1.72
CA HIS A 171 4.14 8.41 2.27
C HIS A 171 2.81 9.07 2.63
N TRP A 172 1.72 8.53 2.10
CA TRP A 172 0.36 8.97 2.38
C TRP A 172 -0.44 7.81 2.97
N LEU A 173 -1.23 8.09 3.99
CA LEU A 173 -2.12 7.14 4.62
C LEU A 173 -3.50 7.77 4.81
N ASN A 174 -4.55 7.12 4.30
CA ASN A 174 -5.94 7.55 4.38
C ASN A 174 -6.15 9.02 3.96
N GLY A 175 -5.47 9.44 2.87
CA GLY A 175 -5.57 10.78 2.29
C GLY A 175 -4.68 11.84 2.95
N VAL A 176 -3.85 11.47 3.92
CA VAL A 176 -2.94 12.38 4.62
C VAL A 176 -1.49 12.05 4.30
N LYS A 177 -0.69 13.05 3.88
CA LYS A 177 0.76 12.90 3.78
C LYS A 177 1.34 12.85 5.19
N VAL A 178 1.95 11.72 5.54
CA VAL A 178 2.45 11.45 6.90
C VAL A 178 3.96 11.40 7.00
N ALA A 179 4.67 11.12 5.91
CA ALA A 179 6.12 11.22 5.85
C ALA A 179 6.59 11.73 4.48
N GLU A 180 7.74 12.40 4.47
CA GLU A 180 8.38 12.93 3.27
C GLU A 180 9.89 12.99 3.49
N TYR A 181 10.67 12.56 2.52
CA TYR A 181 12.13 12.52 2.61
C TYR A 181 12.79 12.46 1.24
N GLN A 182 14.10 12.71 1.20
CA GLN A 182 14.95 12.59 0.02
C GLN A 182 15.99 11.50 0.22
N ILE A 183 15.88 10.39 -0.52
CA ILE A 183 16.89 9.32 -0.55
C ILE A 183 18.24 9.93 -0.97
N GLY A 184 19.30 9.51 -0.30
CA GLY A 184 20.66 9.98 -0.59
C GLY A 184 21.00 11.37 -0.05
N SER A 185 20.06 12.11 0.58
CA SER A 185 20.37 13.37 1.29
C SER A 185 21.31 13.14 2.46
N ALA A 186 21.92 14.20 2.97
CA ALA A 186 22.77 14.13 4.15
C ALA A 186 22.01 13.61 5.39
N ASP A 187 20.77 14.06 5.60
CA ASP A 187 19.90 13.57 6.68
C ASP A 187 19.58 12.08 6.52
N PHE A 188 19.18 11.64 5.31
CA PHE A 188 18.91 10.23 5.04
C PHE A 188 20.15 9.35 5.34
N LYS A 189 21.32 9.74 4.83
CA LYS A 189 22.58 9.01 5.07
C LYS A 189 22.94 8.93 6.55
N ALA A 190 22.76 10.03 7.29
CA ALA A 190 23.01 10.06 8.72
C ALA A 190 22.09 9.11 9.50
N ARG A 191 20.79 9.06 9.13
CA ARG A 191 19.82 8.13 9.73
C ARG A 191 20.18 6.67 9.42
N VAL A 192 20.46 6.34 8.16
CA VAL A 192 20.91 5.00 7.76
C VAL A 192 22.14 4.58 8.57
N ALA A 193 23.15 5.44 8.69
CA ALA A 193 24.39 5.16 9.43
C ALA A 193 24.14 4.89 10.93
N GLY A 194 23.08 5.44 11.52
CA GLY A 194 22.70 5.24 12.90
C GLY A 194 21.80 4.02 13.18
N THR A 195 21.53 3.19 12.18
CA THR A 195 20.60 2.06 12.29
C THR A 195 21.21 0.75 11.78
N LYS A 196 20.43 -0.36 11.89
CA LYS A 196 20.81 -1.67 11.33
C LYS A 196 21.07 -1.63 9.82
N PHE A 197 20.47 -0.68 9.09
CA PHE A 197 20.62 -0.54 7.64
C PHE A 197 22.05 -0.22 7.20
N ALA A 198 22.90 0.31 8.10
CA ALA A 198 24.33 0.50 7.83
C ALA A 198 25.08 -0.81 7.54
N HIS A 199 24.53 -1.96 7.93
CA HIS A 199 25.11 -3.27 7.65
C HIS A 199 24.85 -3.76 6.22
N TRP A 200 23.93 -3.11 5.48
CA TRP A 200 23.60 -3.48 4.10
C TRP A 200 24.04 -2.40 3.11
N PRO A 201 25.20 -2.57 2.47
CA PRO A 201 25.79 -1.54 1.60
C PRO A 201 24.90 -1.15 0.41
N LEU A 202 23.97 -2.03 0.02
CA LEU A 202 23.04 -1.80 -1.11
C LEU A 202 21.67 -1.26 -0.66
N PHE A 203 21.45 -1.03 0.64
CA PHE A 203 20.20 -0.48 1.12
C PHE A 203 19.91 0.90 0.52
N ALA A 204 18.76 1.04 -0.13
CA ALA A 204 18.28 2.27 -0.77
C ALA A 204 19.27 2.89 -1.79
N THR A 205 20.08 2.07 -2.46
CA THR A 205 21.04 2.55 -3.50
C THR A 205 20.54 2.34 -4.92
N ALA A 206 19.56 1.47 -5.13
CA ALA A 206 18.98 1.22 -6.44
C ALA A 206 17.98 2.29 -6.83
N ASP A 207 18.11 2.85 -8.04
CA ASP A 207 17.14 3.80 -8.61
C ASP A 207 15.97 3.10 -9.32
N THR A 208 16.05 1.79 -9.48
CA THR A 208 15.05 0.94 -10.14
C THR A 208 15.04 -0.43 -9.51
N GLY A 209 13.86 -0.93 -9.18
CA GLY A 209 13.70 -2.24 -8.56
C GLY A 209 12.26 -2.70 -8.52
N TYR A 210 12.05 -3.83 -7.90
CA TYR A 210 10.73 -4.43 -7.72
C TYR A 210 9.95 -3.74 -6.59
N ILE A 211 8.62 -3.81 -6.68
CA ILE A 211 7.71 -3.57 -5.55
C ILE A 211 7.51 -4.92 -4.87
N SER A 212 7.60 -4.96 -3.53
CA SER A 212 7.42 -6.18 -2.74
C SER A 212 6.29 -6.04 -1.73
N LEU A 213 5.53 -7.11 -1.53
CA LEU A 213 4.61 -7.26 -0.40
C LEU A 213 5.25 -8.23 0.58
N GLN A 214 5.43 -7.77 1.82
CA GLN A 214 6.18 -8.49 2.84
C GLN A 214 5.36 -9.60 3.49
N ASP A 215 5.97 -10.77 3.65
CA ASP A 215 5.62 -11.77 4.63
C ASP A 215 6.35 -11.49 5.95
N HIS A 216 5.61 -11.15 6.99
CA HIS A 216 6.13 -10.97 8.34
C HIS A 216 5.29 -11.77 9.36
N GLU A 217 5.04 -13.04 9.05
CA GLU A 217 4.33 -13.99 9.92
C GLU A 217 2.91 -13.56 10.34
N SER A 218 2.34 -12.57 9.66
CA SER A 218 1.03 -12.01 10.00
C SER A 218 0.05 -12.08 8.84
N VAL A 219 -1.21 -12.33 9.15
CA VAL A 219 -2.27 -12.25 8.12
C VAL A 219 -2.43 -10.80 7.69
N VAL A 220 -2.12 -10.54 6.43
CA VAL A 220 -2.29 -9.26 5.75
C VAL A 220 -3.04 -9.46 4.45
N ALA A 221 -3.81 -8.47 4.03
CA ALA A 221 -4.59 -8.53 2.82
C ALA A 221 -4.48 -7.24 2.01
N PHE A 222 -4.41 -7.36 0.67
CA PHE A 222 -4.22 -6.27 -0.27
C PHE A 222 -5.25 -6.30 -1.38
N ARG A 223 -5.64 -5.12 -1.86
CA ARG A 223 -6.46 -4.91 -3.07
C ARG A 223 -6.20 -3.53 -3.66
N ASP A 224 -6.78 -3.26 -4.81
CA ASP A 224 -6.68 -1.94 -5.48
C ASP A 224 -5.23 -1.47 -5.68
N ILE A 225 -4.32 -2.41 -5.96
CA ILE A 225 -2.92 -2.11 -6.18
C ILE A 225 -2.74 -1.56 -7.60
N LYS A 226 -2.43 -0.26 -7.69
CA LYS A 226 -2.27 0.46 -8.96
C LYS A 226 -0.99 1.25 -8.96
N ILE A 227 -0.31 1.29 -10.09
CA ILE A 227 0.92 2.06 -10.26
C ILE A 227 0.85 2.95 -11.49
N LYS A 228 1.38 4.15 -11.38
CA LYS A 228 1.62 5.06 -12.49
C LYS A 228 3.11 5.36 -12.57
N PRO A 229 3.84 4.85 -13.57
CA PRO A 229 5.22 5.27 -13.81
C PRO A 229 5.29 6.78 -14.05
N LEU A 230 6.24 7.43 -13.38
CA LEU A 230 6.58 8.83 -13.58
C LEU A 230 7.78 8.93 -14.53
N LYS A 231 7.98 10.11 -15.15
CA LYS A 231 9.05 10.36 -16.13
C LYS A 231 10.36 10.67 -15.44
#